data_95051a30a63cd601927e54c4871fe8a3
#
_entry.id   95051a30a63cd601927e54c4871fe8a3
#
_cell.length_a   1.000
_cell.length_b   1.000
_cell.length_c   1.000
_cell.angle_alpha   90.00
_cell.angle_beta   90.00
_cell.angle_gamma   90.00
#
_symmetry.space_group_name_H-M   'P 1'
#
loop_
_entity.id
_entity.type
_entity.pdbx_description
1 polymer ?
#
loop_
_entity_poly.entity_id
_entity_poly.type
_entity_poly.pdbx_seq_one_letter_code
_entity_poly.pdbx_strand_id
1 'polypeptide(L)'
;MGENKGYITHVEELGSIHISEDVLASVAGTAAYEIEGISGLMHVTSKKGHARGVRVSVESDRAVLDLFVIVRYGFAIPEIAEKVQNAVISAVESMTGFSVKAVNIHVGGVSFNEKF
;
A
#
# COMPACT_ATOMS: atom_id res chain seq x y z
N MET A 1 14.83 19.40 8.45
CA MET A 1 14.79 18.97 8.36
C MET A 1 14.30 18.03 8.41
N GLY A 2 14.14 17.84 8.22
CA GLY A 2 13.67 16.92 7.95
C GLY A 2 13.35 15.97 8.79
N GLU A 3 13.12 16.11 9.32
CA GLU A 3 12.93 15.36 10.13
C GLU A 3 11.71 14.82 10.18
N ASN A 4 10.90 14.78 9.43
CA ASN A 4 9.69 14.15 9.39
C ASN A 4 9.80 12.75 9.11
N LYS A 5 10.65 12.01 9.75
CA LYS A 5 10.72 10.68 9.48
C LYS A 5 9.48 10.01 9.79
N GLY A 6 8.92 9.23 8.89
CA GLY A 6 7.72 8.44 9.08
C GLY A 6 6.43 9.19 8.94
N TYR A 7 6.49 10.47 8.55
CA TYR A 7 5.27 11.24 8.38
C TYR A 7 5.28 11.94 7.04
N ILE A 8 4.11 12.09 6.46
CA ILE A 8 3.93 12.87 5.26
C ILE A 8 3.11 14.08 5.66
N THR A 9 3.54 15.24 5.26
CA THR A 9 2.94 16.48 5.70
C THR A 9 2.11 17.12 4.62
N HIS A 10 0.93 17.55 5.00
CA HIS A 10 0.02 18.25 4.12
C HIS A 10 -0.20 19.63 4.74
N VAL A 11 0.22 20.67 4.05
CA VAL A 11 0.17 22.03 4.59
C VAL A 11 -1.06 22.73 4.07
N GLU A 12 -1.81 23.33 4.98
CA GLU A 12 -3.03 24.03 4.61
C GLU A 12 -3.11 25.34 5.33
N GLU A 13 -4.10 26.14 5.02
CA GLU A 13 -4.22 27.44 5.63
C GLU A 13 -4.39 27.39 7.14
N LEU A 14 -5.04 26.37 7.63
CA LEU A 14 -5.28 26.28 9.06
C LEU A 14 -4.13 25.65 9.81
N GLY A 15 -3.09 25.23 9.11
CA GLY A 15 -1.99 24.56 9.77
C GLY A 15 -1.54 23.38 8.93
N SER A 16 -0.94 22.41 9.57
CA SER A 16 -0.40 21.25 8.88
C SER A 16 -1.09 20.00 9.34
N ILE A 17 -1.19 19.03 8.45
CA ILE A 17 -1.68 17.71 8.78
C ILE A 17 -0.55 16.75 8.53
N HIS A 18 -0.21 15.98 9.54
CA HIS A 18 0.89 15.03 9.44
C HIS A 18 0.32 13.62 9.53
N ILE A 19 0.55 12.83 8.50
CA ILE A 19 0.03 11.48 8.44
C ILE A 19 1.20 10.52 8.41
N SER A 20 1.22 9.56 9.30
CA SER A 20 2.35 8.65 9.39
C SER A 20 2.36 7.68 8.22
N GLU A 21 3.53 7.17 7.91
CA GLU A 21 3.64 6.18 6.86
C GLU A 21 2.87 4.93 7.22
N ASP A 22 2.74 4.62 8.50
CA ASP A 22 1.96 3.47 8.91
C ASP A 22 0.50 3.61 8.54
N VAL A 23 -0.03 4.82 8.59
CA VAL A 23 -1.41 5.03 8.21
C VAL A 23 -1.57 4.77 6.72
N LEU A 24 -0.65 5.26 5.90
CA LEU A 24 -0.74 5.00 4.49
C LEU A 24 -0.62 3.51 4.21
N ALA A 25 0.28 2.83 4.91
CA ALA A 25 0.44 1.40 4.71
C ALA A 25 -0.83 0.65 5.10
N SER A 26 -1.47 1.07 6.19
CA SER A 26 -2.69 0.41 6.63
C SER A 26 -3.83 0.62 5.63
N VAL A 27 -3.96 1.82 5.12
CA VAL A 27 -5.01 2.10 4.15
C VAL A 27 -4.77 1.30 2.88
N ALA A 28 -3.52 1.28 2.41
CA ALA A 28 -3.20 0.56 1.19
C ALA A 28 -3.40 -0.94 1.38
N GLY A 29 -2.95 -1.46 2.50
CA GLY A 29 -3.09 -2.90 2.76
C GLY A 29 -4.53 -3.33 2.86
N THR A 30 -5.36 -2.52 3.50
CA THR A 30 -6.76 -2.85 3.64
C THR A 30 -7.45 -2.83 2.27
N ALA A 31 -7.12 -1.84 1.45
CA ALA A 31 -7.71 -1.78 0.12
C ALA A 31 -7.30 -2.99 -0.72
N ALA A 32 -6.05 -3.41 -0.59
CA ALA A 32 -5.58 -4.56 -1.36
C ALA A 32 -6.27 -5.84 -0.91
N TYR A 33 -6.50 -5.97 0.39
CA TYR A 33 -7.14 -7.16 0.89
C TYR A 33 -8.55 -7.33 0.37
N GLU A 34 -9.20 -6.26 0.00
CA GLU A 34 -10.59 -6.35 -0.44
C GLU A 34 -10.72 -6.82 -1.87
N ILE A 35 -9.63 -6.94 -2.59
CA ILE A 35 -9.70 -7.39 -3.97
C ILE A 35 -9.77 -8.91 -4.00
N GLU A 36 -10.79 -9.43 -4.66
CA GLU A 36 -10.91 -10.86 -4.77
C GLU A 36 -9.72 -11.40 -5.56
N GLY A 37 -9.11 -12.42 -5.08
CA GLY A 37 -7.90 -12.98 -5.67
C GLY A 37 -6.66 -12.69 -4.86
N ILE A 38 -6.74 -11.75 -3.93
CA ILE A 38 -5.64 -11.49 -3.02
C ILE A 38 -5.90 -12.29 -1.77
N SER A 39 -5.02 -13.24 -1.46
CA SER A 39 -5.20 -14.03 -0.26
C SER A 39 -4.49 -13.44 0.94
N GLY A 40 -3.54 -12.56 0.72
CA GLY A 40 -2.89 -11.91 1.84
C GLY A 40 -1.74 -11.06 1.40
N LEU A 41 -1.11 -10.43 2.36
CA LEU A 41 0.08 -9.64 2.14
C LEU A 41 1.23 -10.35 2.82
N MET A 42 2.38 -10.28 2.18
CA MET A 42 3.53 -10.95 2.74
C MET A 42 4.14 -10.11 3.82
N HIS A 43 4.71 -10.76 4.82
CA HIS A 43 5.45 -10.05 5.81
C HIS A 43 6.77 -9.67 5.21
N VAL A 44 7.07 -8.40 5.17
CA VAL A 44 8.33 -7.94 4.67
C VAL A 44 9.02 -7.24 5.82
N THR A 45 10.06 -7.83 6.32
CA THR A 45 10.78 -7.26 7.42
C THR A 45 11.58 -6.08 6.93
N SER A 46 11.48 -4.98 7.62
CA SER A 46 12.25 -3.82 7.24
C SER A 46 13.00 -3.36 8.45
N LYS A 47 13.97 -2.51 8.22
CA LYS A 47 14.75 -2.00 9.31
C LYS A 47 13.94 -1.16 10.23
N LYS A 48 12.82 -0.67 9.77
CA LYS A 48 11.98 0.15 10.60
C LYS A 48 10.95 -0.68 11.33
N GLY A 49 10.98 -1.96 11.17
CA GLY A 49 10.05 -2.80 11.90
C GLY A 49 8.68 -2.91 11.31
N HIS A 50 8.46 -2.38 10.13
CA HIS A 50 7.15 -2.47 9.53
C HIS A 50 7.07 -3.71 8.70
N ALA A 51 6.24 -4.62 9.05
CA ALA A 51 6.17 -5.87 8.35
C ALA A 51 4.77 -6.15 7.90
N ARG A 52 4.18 -5.20 7.22
CA ARG A 52 2.81 -5.38 6.82
C ARG A 52 2.64 -5.65 5.37
N GLY A 53 3.71 -5.89 4.66
CA GLY A 53 3.61 -6.15 3.23
C GLY A 53 3.41 -4.90 2.40
N VAL A 54 3.60 -3.74 3.01
CA VAL A 54 3.49 -2.48 2.29
C VAL A 54 4.67 -1.61 2.67
N ARG A 55 5.34 -1.09 1.67
CA ARG A 55 6.44 -0.17 1.91
C ARG A 55 6.05 1.17 1.29
N VAL A 56 6.25 2.23 2.03
CA VAL A 56 5.86 3.56 1.61
C VAL A 56 7.10 4.43 1.46
N SER A 57 7.18 5.15 0.36
CA SER A 57 8.21 6.15 0.22
C SER A 57 7.57 7.36 -0.45
N VAL A 58 8.28 8.48 -0.44
CA VAL A 58 7.74 9.72 -0.98
C VAL A 58 8.71 10.27 -2.00
N GLU A 59 8.21 10.62 -3.16
CA GLU A 59 9.01 11.23 -4.21
C GLU A 59 8.27 12.44 -4.71
N SER A 60 8.89 13.59 -4.65
CA SER A 60 8.30 14.84 -5.16
C SER A 60 6.90 15.06 -4.62
N ASP A 61 6.75 14.90 -3.33
CA ASP A 61 5.48 15.13 -2.63
C ASP A 61 4.39 14.15 -3.02
N ARG A 62 4.74 13.04 -3.61
CA ARG A 62 3.76 12.03 -3.97
C ARG A 62 4.21 10.70 -3.39
N ALA A 63 3.26 9.89 -3.05
CA ALA A 63 3.54 8.61 -2.41
C ALA A 63 3.84 7.54 -3.43
N VAL A 64 4.83 6.72 -3.12
CA VAL A 64 5.13 5.53 -3.90
C VAL A 64 4.92 4.37 -2.95
N LEU A 65 4.10 3.43 -3.37
CA LEU A 65 3.74 2.32 -2.52
C LEU A 65 4.17 1.03 -3.17
N ASP A 66 4.82 0.18 -2.39
CA ASP A 66 5.19 -1.15 -2.85
C ASP A 66 4.41 -2.14 -2.00
N LEU A 67 3.60 -2.96 -2.65
CA LEU A 67 2.83 -3.96 -1.96
C LEU A 67 3.34 -5.34 -2.32
N PHE A 68 3.48 -6.18 -1.32
CA PHE A 68 3.98 -7.53 -1.50
C PHE A 68 2.82 -8.46 -1.20
N VAL A 69 2.27 -9.05 -2.24
CA VAL A 69 1.00 -9.76 -2.13
C VAL A 69 1.12 -11.23 -2.45
N ILE A 70 0.16 -11.98 -1.97
CA ILE A 70 0.01 -13.39 -2.30
C ILE A 70 -1.30 -13.51 -3.06
N VAL A 71 -1.23 -14.06 -4.27
CA VAL A 71 -2.38 -14.16 -5.14
C VAL A 71 -2.94 -15.57 -5.06
N ARG A 72 -4.24 -15.69 -5.11
CA ARG A 72 -4.86 -16.99 -5.05
C ARG A 72 -4.75 -17.69 -6.40
N TYR A 73 -4.46 -18.96 -6.38
CA TYR A 73 -4.32 -19.73 -7.60
C TYR A 73 -5.63 -19.65 -8.40
N GLY A 74 -5.50 -19.50 -9.66
CA GLY A 74 -6.67 -19.44 -10.53
C GLY A 74 -7.03 -18.06 -11.01
N PHE A 75 -6.42 -17.04 -10.42
CA PHE A 75 -6.69 -15.69 -10.86
C PHE A 75 -5.55 -15.21 -11.75
N ALA A 76 -5.89 -14.41 -12.74
CA ALA A 76 -4.88 -13.87 -13.64
C ALA A 76 -4.15 -12.76 -12.94
N ILE A 77 -2.85 -12.93 -12.76
CA ILE A 77 -2.07 -11.99 -11.97
C ILE A 77 -2.10 -10.57 -12.51
N PRO A 78 -1.93 -10.33 -13.81
CA PRO A 78 -1.95 -8.94 -14.26
C PRO A 78 -3.28 -8.26 -14.01
N GLU A 79 -4.37 -9.00 -14.13
CA GLU A 79 -5.68 -8.43 -13.91
C GLU A 79 -5.88 -8.09 -12.44
N ILE A 80 -5.47 -8.99 -11.55
CA ILE A 80 -5.60 -8.75 -10.13
C ILE A 80 -4.69 -7.60 -9.72
N ALA A 81 -3.49 -7.55 -10.25
CA ALA A 81 -2.56 -6.48 -9.90
C ALA A 81 -3.12 -5.12 -10.28
N GLU A 82 -3.75 -5.03 -11.44
CA GLU A 82 -4.32 -3.77 -11.86
C GLU A 82 -5.48 -3.36 -10.95
N LYS A 83 -6.29 -4.31 -10.55
CA LYS A 83 -7.38 -3.99 -9.64
C LYS A 83 -6.85 -3.50 -8.30
N VAL A 84 -5.78 -4.11 -7.82
CA VAL A 84 -5.18 -3.67 -6.57
C VAL A 84 -4.63 -2.26 -6.73
N GLN A 85 -3.94 -1.99 -7.84
CA GLN A 85 -3.39 -0.66 -8.04
C GLN A 85 -4.49 0.40 -8.00
N ASN A 86 -5.58 0.15 -8.71
CA ASN A 86 -6.65 1.14 -8.76
C ASN A 86 -7.31 1.30 -7.39
N ALA A 87 -7.53 0.22 -6.68
CA ALA A 87 -8.17 0.30 -5.37
C ALA A 87 -7.29 1.03 -4.37
N VAL A 88 -5.99 0.77 -4.42
CA VAL A 88 -5.07 1.40 -3.49
C VAL A 88 -4.96 2.89 -3.77
N ILE A 89 -4.83 3.26 -5.04
CA ILE A 89 -4.73 4.67 -5.38
C ILE A 89 -5.98 5.41 -4.91
N SER A 90 -7.14 4.84 -5.19
CA SER A 90 -8.38 5.48 -4.82
C SER A 90 -8.50 5.63 -3.31
N ALA A 91 -8.18 4.59 -2.56
CA ALA A 91 -8.32 4.62 -1.11
C ALA A 91 -7.33 5.60 -0.48
N VAL A 92 -6.09 5.56 -0.93
CA VAL A 92 -5.08 6.43 -0.33
C VAL A 92 -5.39 7.89 -0.64
N GLU A 93 -5.71 8.17 -1.89
CA GLU A 93 -5.95 9.58 -2.25
C GLU A 93 -7.20 10.13 -1.59
N SER A 94 -8.25 9.31 -1.48
CA SER A 94 -9.48 9.82 -0.90
C SER A 94 -9.40 9.95 0.62
N MET A 95 -8.65 9.08 1.27
CA MET A 95 -8.59 9.14 2.72
C MET A 95 -7.52 10.07 3.23
N THR A 96 -6.43 10.20 2.53
CA THR A 96 -5.31 10.98 3.05
C THR A 96 -5.10 12.29 2.32
N GLY A 97 -5.63 12.42 1.13
CA GLY A 97 -5.42 13.63 0.35
C GLY A 97 -4.10 13.68 -0.38
N PHE A 98 -3.25 12.67 -0.20
CA PHE A 98 -1.97 12.69 -0.88
C PHE A 98 -2.08 12.04 -2.23
N SER A 99 -1.36 12.57 -3.20
CA SER A 99 -1.30 11.96 -4.52
C SER A 99 -0.42 10.74 -4.48
N VAL A 100 -0.78 9.75 -5.26
CA VAL A 100 0.01 8.53 -5.37
C VAL A 100 0.70 8.56 -6.72
N LYS A 101 2.02 8.46 -6.70
CA LYS A 101 2.78 8.46 -7.92
C LYS A 101 2.81 7.09 -8.56
N ALA A 102 2.94 6.06 -7.77
CA ALA A 102 3.05 4.70 -8.28
C ALA A 102 2.65 3.71 -7.22
N VAL A 103 2.05 2.62 -7.65
CA VAL A 103 1.77 1.48 -6.79
C VAL A 103 2.41 0.29 -7.48
N ASN A 104 3.46 -0.23 -6.88
CA ASN A 104 4.19 -1.36 -7.45
C ASN A 104 3.73 -2.63 -6.76
N ILE A 105 3.32 -3.59 -7.53
CA ILE A 105 2.81 -4.83 -6.97
C ILE A 105 3.85 -5.92 -7.15
N HIS A 106 4.26 -6.50 -6.03
CA HIS A 106 5.23 -7.57 -6.04
C HIS A 106 4.49 -8.83 -5.62
N VAL A 107 4.37 -9.78 -6.53
CA VAL A 107 3.66 -11.00 -6.22
C VAL A 107 4.70 -12.00 -5.74
N GLY A 108 4.69 -12.27 -4.47
CA GLY A 108 5.69 -13.12 -3.87
C GLY A 108 5.25 -14.54 -3.64
N GLY A 109 3.99 -14.83 -3.88
CA GLY A 109 3.52 -16.19 -3.70
C GLY A 109 2.14 -16.39 -4.26
N VAL A 110 1.78 -17.66 -4.40
CA VAL A 110 0.47 -18.04 -4.87
C VAL A 110 -0.09 -19.01 -3.84
N SER A 111 -1.29 -18.75 -3.35
CA SER A 111 -1.90 -19.65 -2.40
C SER A 111 -2.86 -20.56 -3.13
N PHE A 112 -2.91 -21.80 -2.70
CA PHE A 112 -3.82 -22.75 -3.28
C PHE A 112 -4.95 -22.92 -2.32
N ASN A 113 -6.14 -22.98 -2.89
CA ASN A 113 -7.20 -23.04 -2.04
C ASN A 113 -7.40 -24.30 -1.46
N GLU A 114 -7.36 -24.43 -0.42
CA GLU A 114 -7.50 -25.54 0.06
C GLU A 114 -8.50 -25.59 0.77
N LYS A 115 -9.25 -25.85 0.76
CA LYS A 115 -10.20 -25.87 1.40
C LYS A 115 -10.02 -26.72 2.33
N PHE A 116 -9.34 -26.82 2.93
CA PHE A 116 -9.26 -27.70 3.90
C PHE A 116 -9.52 -27.20 5.10
#